data_01dfe7bcd9cfdd83081dd58f8eba8784
#
_entry.id   01dfe7bcd9cfdd83081dd58f8eba8784
#
_cell.length_a   1.000
_cell.length_b   1.000
_cell.length_c   1.000
_cell.angle_alpha   90.00
_cell.angle_beta   90.00
_cell.angle_gamma   90.00
#
_symmetry.space_group_name_H-M   'P 1'
#
loop_
_entity.id
_entity.type
_entity.pdbx_description
1 polymer ?
#
loop_
_entity_poly.entity_id
_entity_poly.type
_entity_poly.pdbx_seq_one_letter_code
_entity_poly.pdbx_strand_id
1 'polypeptide(L)'
;MPSDCPRPSDASSGSDSHPASRPVSRPVSPVSRVARLARLARLARPRLTPSYVLAHVALYLLACLLLQTSPLATALPGYTGPHAVGTVDLELPLARPVVTSPAVRKLDASPAFRLETVLLSLYYPTAQGLRSVVVLLSPPRRRRHHHHHYWVPRPVHLTARGFARFAGVDNPVARCLCWLAVWLGAGFVTIPAEVDAPLLPEHAGPLPVVVFSHGMAGSRTHYSHYLGELASRGVVAAAVEHRDGSSPATVVQRAAAAAAAASSSSARPVVHFDQSDLLHPDGSAVSLPQLKAQQLAFRDAELLQALAVLRALHAGNGSALHAASSRGEGAHLPSFRGRLDLAALVLAGHSYGATGALQALAHPSAAHVAGAIVLDPGKQSGPLRDQVRVPLLVVHSDAWSRAATDFFGRPHFDAVRDLAAGALARTNAAWFLTILGTSHPSVTDAPLLYPLLMRWAAGAKLGAREALTQYVGVSLDFIHFIKTGRRGDGMLGQNVTHETYDKWVSKERQQSYPEDLARLWQVHMRM
;
A
#
# COMPACT_ATOMS: atom_id res chain seq x y z
N MET A 1 -104.47 -5.14 -1.06
CA MET A 1 -105.73 -5.93 -1.21
C MET A 1 -105.73 -6.62 -2.57
N PRO A 2 -106.33 -7.79 -2.69
CA PRO A 2 -106.03 -9.00 -1.91
C PRO A 2 -105.82 -10.24 -2.82
N SER A 3 -105.45 -11.32 -2.17
CA SER A 3 -105.91 -12.73 -2.31
C SER A 3 -105.47 -13.47 -3.59
N ASP A 4 -105.23 -14.73 -3.70
CA ASP A 4 -105.53 -15.87 -2.83
C ASP A 4 -104.67 -17.04 -3.29
N CYS A 5 -104.34 -17.91 -2.37
CA CYS A 5 -104.00 -19.29 -2.61
C CYS A 5 -105.10 -20.11 -3.21
N PRO A 6 -104.92 -21.27 -3.86
CA PRO A 6 -104.72 -22.51 -3.09
C PRO A 6 -103.82 -23.60 -3.76
N ARG A 7 -103.37 -24.55 -2.89
CA ARG A 7 -102.97 -25.94 -3.19
C ARG A 7 -104.15 -26.81 -3.64
N PRO A 8 -103.98 -28.11 -3.96
CA PRO A 8 -102.90 -29.09 -3.75
C PRO A 8 -102.68 -30.14 -4.89
N SER A 9 -101.83 -31.09 -4.55
CA SER A 9 -101.88 -32.55 -4.76
C SER A 9 -101.01 -33.20 -5.84
N ASP A 10 -100.09 -33.94 -5.32
CA ASP A 10 -99.83 -35.40 -5.41
C ASP A 10 -99.01 -35.97 -6.58
N ALA A 11 -97.93 -36.59 -6.11
CA ALA A 11 -97.48 -37.95 -6.38
C ALA A 11 -96.75 -38.30 -7.69
N SER A 12 -95.54 -38.68 -7.58
CA SER A 12 -94.94 -40.00 -7.62
C SER A 12 -93.64 -40.14 -8.38
N SER A 13 -92.73 -40.78 -7.65
CA SER A 13 -91.76 -41.77 -8.10
C SER A 13 -90.67 -41.39 -9.15
N GLY A 14 -89.43 -41.59 -8.66
CA GLY A 14 -88.52 -42.46 -9.36
C GLY A 14 -87.12 -41.90 -9.70
N SER A 15 -86.23 -42.54 -9.04
CA SER A 15 -84.87 -42.92 -9.46
C SER A 15 -83.67 -41.92 -9.24
N ASP A 16 -82.77 -42.48 -8.49
CA ASP A 16 -81.42 -42.13 -8.07
C ASP A 16 -80.51 -41.64 -9.19
N SER A 17 -79.80 -40.55 -8.89
CA SER A 17 -78.39 -40.37 -9.31
C SER A 17 -77.68 -39.35 -8.43
N HIS A 18 -76.71 -39.80 -7.63
CA HIS A 18 -75.80 -38.98 -6.83
C HIS A 18 -74.88 -38.15 -7.73
N PRO A 19 -74.65 -36.87 -7.46
CA PRO A 19 -73.45 -36.15 -7.92
C PRO A 19 -72.47 -36.04 -6.77
N ALA A 20 -71.19 -36.37 -7.08
CA ALA A 20 -70.02 -36.32 -6.23
C ALA A 20 -69.83 -34.93 -5.55
N SER A 21 -69.73 -34.96 -4.24
CA SER A 21 -69.36 -33.78 -3.41
C SER A 21 -67.90 -33.40 -3.61
N ARG A 22 -67.68 -32.22 -4.16
CA ARG A 22 -66.34 -31.53 -4.11
C ARG A 22 -66.00 -31.20 -2.68
N PRO A 23 -64.72 -31.45 -2.20
CA PRO A 23 -64.32 -31.06 -0.88
C PRO A 23 -64.20 -29.50 -0.81
N VAL A 24 -64.98 -28.89 0.02
CA VAL A 24 -64.88 -27.49 0.40
C VAL A 24 -63.60 -27.30 1.22
N SER A 25 -62.63 -26.62 0.67
CA SER A 25 -61.41 -26.22 1.39
C SER A 25 -61.78 -25.23 2.51
N ARG A 26 -61.67 -25.68 3.77
CA ARG A 26 -61.84 -24.78 4.94
C ARG A 26 -60.81 -23.70 4.90
N PRO A 27 -61.14 -22.39 5.07
CA PRO A 27 -60.17 -21.32 5.18
C PRO A 27 -59.32 -21.55 6.44
N VAL A 28 -58.00 -21.64 6.27
CA VAL A 28 -57.04 -21.74 7.35
C VAL A 28 -57.13 -20.41 8.17
N SER A 29 -57.49 -20.52 9.43
CA SER A 29 -57.65 -19.38 10.31
C SER A 29 -56.35 -18.57 10.41
N PRO A 30 -56.40 -17.22 10.46
CA PRO A 30 -55.20 -16.37 10.59
C PRO A 30 -54.32 -16.72 11.79
N VAL A 31 -54.90 -17.24 12.86
CA VAL A 31 -54.20 -17.76 14.08
C VAL A 31 -53.25 -18.92 13.74
N SER A 32 -53.64 -19.83 12.81
CA SER A 32 -52.80 -20.96 12.42
C SER A 32 -51.59 -20.51 11.55
N ARG A 33 -51.72 -19.44 10.78
CA ARG A 33 -50.62 -18.87 10.00
C ARG A 33 -49.60 -18.16 10.90
N VAL A 34 -50.07 -17.40 11.85
CA VAL A 34 -49.20 -16.71 12.86
C VAL A 34 -48.46 -17.75 13.71
N ALA A 35 -49.14 -18.81 14.14
CA ALA A 35 -48.53 -19.89 14.91
C ALA A 35 -47.47 -20.67 14.09
N ARG A 36 -47.69 -20.87 12.79
CA ARG A 36 -46.68 -21.46 11.87
C ARG A 36 -45.48 -20.52 11.67
N LEU A 37 -45.72 -19.26 11.44
CA LEU A 37 -44.64 -18.24 11.32
C LEU A 37 -43.87 -18.12 12.63
N ALA A 38 -44.51 -18.14 13.78
CA ALA A 38 -43.87 -18.13 15.08
C ALA A 38 -43.03 -19.39 15.35
N ARG A 39 -43.50 -20.58 14.87
CA ARG A 39 -42.69 -21.82 14.91
C ARG A 39 -41.49 -21.76 13.98
N LEU A 40 -41.65 -21.25 12.75
CA LEU A 40 -40.54 -21.05 11.82
C LEU A 40 -39.54 -20.03 12.35
N ALA A 41 -40.01 -18.93 12.97
CA ALA A 41 -39.16 -17.93 13.61
C ALA A 41 -38.40 -18.47 14.84
N ARG A 42 -39.00 -19.45 15.58
CA ARG A 42 -38.29 -20.15 16.69
C ARG A 42 -37.25 -21.14 16.16
N LEU A 43 -37.50 -21.80 15.03
CA LEU A 43 -36.54 -22.67 14.36
C LEU A 43 -35.39 -21.86 13.69
N ALA A 44 -35.69 -20.64 13.28
CA ALA A 44 -34.70 -19.70 12.70
C ALA A 44 -33.88 -18.96 13.77
N ARG A 45 -34.15 -19.13 15.08
CA ARG A 45 -33.28 -18.57 16.12
C ARG A 45 -31.92 -19.28 16.07
N PRO A 46 -30.81 -18.56 15.83
CA PRO A 46 -29.51 -19.17 15.79
C PRO A 46 -29.20 -19.82 17.15
N ARG A 47 -29.10 -21.13 17.17
CA ARG A 47 -28.57 -21.84 18.32
C ARG A 47 -27.08 -21.64 18.31
N LEU A 48 -26.51 -20.80 19.16
CA LEU A 48 -25.09 -20.55 19.31
C LEU A 48 -24.36 -21.78 19.89
N THR A 49 -24.60 -22.96 19.30
CA THR A 49 -23.82 -24.16 19.63
C THR A 49 -22.45 -24.07 18.94
N PRO A 50 -21.37 -24.61 19.52
CA PRO A 50 -20.05 -24.61 18.89
C PRO A 50 -20.07 -25.16 17.47
N SER A 51 -20.86 -26.23 17.20
CA SER A 51 -21.00 -26.80 15.86
C SER A 51 -21.68 -25.84 14.86
N TYR A 52 -22.72 -25.10 15.29
CA TYR A 52 -23.37 -24.11 14.46
C TYR A 52 -22.41 -22.98 14.09
N VAL A 53 -21.68 -22.44 15.08
CA VAL A 53 -20.68 -21.39 14.84
C VAL A 53 -19.59 -21.89 13.90
N LEU A 54 -19.03 -23.10 14.14
CA LEU A 54 -18.01 -23.70 13.28
C LEU A 54 -18.49 -23.89 11.84
N ALA A 55 -19.74 -24.36 11.64
CA ALA A 55 -20.31 -24.53 10.30
C ALA A 55 -20.43 -23.19 9.55
N HIS A 56 -20.85 -22.11 10.24
CA HIS A 56 -20.93 -20.78 9.62
C HIS A 56 -19.58 -20.18 9.33
N VAL A 57 -18.60 -20.36 10.21
CA VAL A 57 -17.20 -19.94 9.96
C VAL A 57 -16.65 -20.73 8.76
N ALA A 58 -16.87 -22.04 8.70
CA ALA A 58 -16.41 -22.85 7.56
C ALA A 58 -17.07 -22.41 6.25
N LEU A 59 -18.39 -22.17 6.26
CA LEU A 59 -19.12 -21.66 5.08
C LEU A 59 -18.63 -20.29 4.65
N TYR A 60 -18.39 -19.37 5.60
CA TYR A 60 -17.82 -18.06 5.34
C TYR A 60 -16.43 -18.15 4.71
N LEU A 61 -15.54 -18.98 5.29
CA LEU A 61 -14.19 -19.19 4.74
C LEU A 61 -14.24 -19.84 3.34
N LEU A 62 -15.15 -20.79 3.13
CA LEU A 62 -15.38 -21.39 1.81
C LEU A 62 -15.89 -20.36 0.80
N ALA A 63 -16.83 -19.51 1.19
CA ALA A 63 -17.32 -18.42 0.33
C ALA A 63 -16.19 -17.44 -0.01
N CYS A 64 -15.37 -17.04 0.97
CA CYS A 64 -14.19 -16.19 0.72
C CYS A 64 -13.20 -16.84 -0.24
N LEU A 65 -12.96 -18.15 -0.10
CA LEU A 65 -12.08 -18.90 -1.00
C LEU A 65 -12.63 -18.94 -2.43
N LEU A 66 -13.92 -19.25 -2.60
CA LEU A 66 -14.58 -19.30 -3.91
C LEU A 66 -14.63 -17.94 -4.59
N LEU A 67 -14.86 -16.87 -3.82
CA LEU A 67 -14.89 -15.49 -4.30
C LEU A 67 -13.50 -14.83 -4.38
N GLN A 68 -12.45 -15.55 -3.96
CA GLN A 68 -11.07 -15.02 -3.88
C GLN A 68 -10.98 -13.70 -3.12
N THR A 69 -11.65 -13.62 -1.97
CA THR A 69 -11.63 -12.48 -1.06
C THR A 69 -10.92 -12.83 0.24
N SER A 70 -10.20 -11.90 0.83
CA SER A 70 -9.53 -12.10 2.13
C SER A 70 -10.55 -12.00 3.27
N PRO A 71 -10.66 -13.05 4.13
CA PRO A 71 -11.71 -13.07 5.16
C PRO A 71 -11.51 -12.04 6.29
N LEU A 72 -10.29 -11.57 6.53
CA LEU A 72 -9.98 -10.70 7.67
C LEU A 72 -9.57 -9.27 7.24
N ALA A 73 -9.38 -9.01 5.96
CA ALA A 73 -9.04 -7.68 5.46
C ALA A 73 -10.20 -7.06 4.68
N THR A 74 -10.31 -5.75 4.73
CA THR A 74 -11.13 -4.99 3.77
C THR A 74 -10.43 -4.91 2.42
N ALA A 75 -11.17 -4.69 1.34
CA ALA A 75 -10.56 -4.37 0.06
C ALA A 75 -9.91 -2.98 0.11
N LEU A 76 -8.81 -2.80 -0.62
CA LEU A 76 -8.27 -1.46 -0.84
C LEU A 76 -9.29 -0.62 -1.62
N PRO A 77 -9.58 0.61 -1.21
CA PRO A 77 -10.51 1.48 -1.93
C PRO A 77 -9.91 1.92 -3.26
N GLY A 78 -10.77 2.26 -4.22
CA GLY A 78 -10.35 2.92 -5.44
C GLY A 78 -9.73 4.29 -5.17
N TYR A 79 -8.92 4.78 -6.10
CA TYR A 79 -8.29 6.09 -6.00
C TYR A 79 -9.28 7.21 -6.25
N THR A 80 -9.05 8.38 -5.64
CA THR A 80 -10.00 9.50 -5.62
C THR A 80 -9.65 10.64 -6.58
N GLY A 81 -8.48 10.59 -7.22
CA GLY A 81 -8.07 11.60 -8.20
C GLY A 81 -8.82 11.48 -9.53
N PRO A 82 -8.62 12.44 -10.45
CA PRO A 82 -9.35 12.52 -11.72
C PRO A 82 -8.94 11.45 -12.74
N HIS A 83 -7.79 10.79 -12.55
CA HIS A 83 -7.29 9.77 -13.49
C HIS A 83 -7.41 8.37 -12.90
N ALA A 84 -7.72 7.39 -13.73
CA ALA A 84 -7.48 6.00 -13.42
C ALA A 84 -5.96 5.75 -13.28
N VAL A 85 -5.58 4.66 -12.60
CA VAL A 85 -4.17 4.36 -12.32
C VAL A 85 -3.76 3.08 -13.02
N GLY A 86 -2.70 3.18 -13.80
CA GLY A 86 -1.97 2.04 -14.35
C GLY A 86 -0.82 1.63 -13.42
N THR A 87 -0.44 0.36 -13.47
CA THR A 87 0.75 -0.14 -12.76
C THR A 87 1.53 -1.12 -13.62
N VAL A 88 2.84 -1.18 -13.40
CA VAL A 88 3.74 -2.15 -14.05
C VAL A 88 4.87 -2.52 -13.11
N ASP A 89 5.14 -3.82 -12.97
CA ASP A 89 6.31 -4.33 -12.26
C ASP A 89 7.48 -4.50 -13.24
N LEU A 90 8.59 -3.86 -12.95
CA LEU A 90 9.81 -3.96 -13.73
C LEU A 90 10.94 -4.55 -12.89
N GLU A 91 11.49 -5.66 -13.33
CA GLU A 91 12.69 -6.23 -12.75
C GLU A 91 13.78 -6.32 -13.82
N LEU A 92 14.76 -5.44 -13.67
CA LEU A 92 15.79 -5.21 -14.69
C LEU A 92 17.16 -5.66 -14.19
N PRO A 93 17.91 -6.43 -14.99
CA PRO A 93 19.26 -6.82 -14.63
C PRO A 93 20.22 -5.62 -14.67
N LEU A 94 21.17 -5.60 -13.74
CA LEU A 94 22.31 -4.71 -13.85
C LEU A 94 23.29 -5.22 -14.91
N ALA A 95 23.96 -4.31 -15.59
CA ALA A 95 25.02 -4.67 -16.55
C ALA A 95 26.14 -5.51 -15.90
N ARG A 96 26.43 -5.23 -14.64
CA ARG A 96 27.30 -6.03 -13.76
C ARG A 96 26.71 -6.07 -12.37
N PRO A 97 26.64 -7.24 -11.68
CA PRO A 97 26.27 -7.32 -10.29
C PRO A 97 27.21 -6.48 -9.41
N VAL A 98 26.61 -5.79 -8.43
CA VAL A 98 27.35 -4.96 -7.47
C VAL A 98 27.26 -5.61 -6.11
N VAL A 99 28.42 -5.80 -5.44
CA VAL A 99 28.50 -6.22 -4.04
C VAL A 99 28.77 -4.96 -3.22
N THR A 100 27.79 -4.51 -2.45
CA THR A 100 27.89 -3.25 -1.68
C THR A 100 28.52 -3.43 -0.30
N SER A 101 28.69 -4.69 0.14
CA SER A 101 29.32 -5.03 1.41
C SER A 101 29.97 -6.41 1.34
N PRO A 102 31.11 -6.62 2.01
CA PRO A 102 31.79 -7.92 2.04
C PRO A 102 31.10 -8.96 2.93
N ALA A 103 30.07 -8.59 3.71
CA ALA A 103 29.37 -9.51 4.61
C ALA A 103 28.75 -10.69 3.86
N VAL A 104 28.87 -11.87 4.43
CA VAL A 104 28.36 -13.13 3.88
C VAL A 104 27.30 -13.74 4.78
N ARG A 105 26.43 -14.55 4.21
CA ARG A 105 25.42 -15.30 4.95
C ARG A 105 26.06 -16.51 5.64
N LYS A 106 25.76 -16.73 6.92
CA LYS A 106 26.24 -17.91 7.66
C LYS A 106 25.82 -19.23 7.04
N LEU A 107 24.63 -19.26 6.39
CA LEU A 107 24.03 -20.49 5.88
C LEU A 107 24.82 -21.11 4.73
N ASP A 108 25.33 -20.30 3.81
CA ASP A 108 25.88 -20.75 2.52
C ASP A 108 27.11 -19.95 2.06
N ALA A 109 27.65 -19.09 2.94
CA ALA A 109 28.78 -18.20 2.66
C ALA A 109 28.56 -17.28 1.43
N SER A 110 27.35 -17.15 0.93
CA SER A 110 27.04 -16.28 -0.20
C SER A 110 27.08 -14.80 0.21
N PRO A 111 27.46 -13.86 -0.70
CA PRO A 111 27.39 -12.44 -0.42
C PRO A 111 25.97 -12.03 -0.01
N ALA A 112 25.84 -11.40 1.16
CA ALA A 112 24.53 -10.98 1.67
C ALA A 112 23.95 -9.80 0.90
N PHE A 113 24.81 -8.88 0.44
CA PHE A 113 24.46 -7.61 -0.20
C PHE A 113 24.96 -7.57 -1.65
N ARG A 114 24.38 -8.45 -2.48
CA ARG A 114 24.68 -8.55 -3.91
C ARG A 114 23.48 -8.09 -4.73
N LEU A 115 23.59 -6.94 -5.38
CA LEU A 115 22.60 -6.36 -6.27
C LEU A 115 22.82 -6.91 -7.69
N GLU A 116 21.88 -7.70 -8.16
CA GLU A 116 21.90 -8.34 -9.49
C GLU A 116 20.85 -7.75 -10.42
N THR A 117 19.68 -7.42 -9.84
CA THR A 117 18.55 -6.79 -10.53
C THR A 117 17.97 -5.69 -9.66
N VAL A 118 17.38 -4.66 -10.26
CA VAL A 118 16.50 -3.72 -9.56
C VAL A 118 15.06 -4.07 -9.85
N LEU A 119 14.22 -4.10 -8.80
CA LEU A 119 12.77 -4.31 -8.92
C LEU A 119 12.04 -3.05 -8.46
N LEU A 120 11.14 -2.57 -9.30
CA LEU A 120 10.27 -1.44 -8.99
C LEU A 120 8.87 -1.65 -9.54
N SER A 121 7.86 -1.10 -8.84
CA SER A 121 6.50 -0.94 -9.35
C SER A 121 6.28 0.51 -9.73
N LEU A 122 5.90 0.75 -10.98
CA LEU A 122 5.46 2.06 -11.42
C LEU A 122 3.95 2.18 -11.19
N TYR A 123 3.50 3.31 -10.67
CA TYR A 123 2.11 3.76 -10.64
C TYR A 123 2.03 5.04 -11.47
N TYR A 124 1.08 5.10 -12.41
CA TYR A 124 1.02 6.22 -13.34
C TYR A 124 -0.43 6.51 -13.78
N PRO A 125 -0.74 7.77 -14.16
CA PRO A 125 -2.07 8.12 -14.63
C PRO A 125 -2.36 7.47 -15.99
N THR A 126 -3.55 6.92 -16.14
CA THR A 126 -4.07 6.40 -17.41
C THR A 126 -5.36 7.08 -17.78
N ALA A 127 -5.71 7.05 -19.06
CA ALA A 127 -7.00 7.59 -19.49
C ALA A 127 -8.14 6.82 -18.81
N GLN A 128 -9.13 7.53 -18.29
CA GLN A 128 -10.32 6.88 -17.76
C GLN A 128 -10.92 5.99 -18.84
N GLY A 129 -10.93 4.68 -18.60
CA GLY A 129 -11.42 3.73 -19.57
C GLY A 129 -12.92 3.88 -19.76
N LEU A 130 -13.35 4.16 -20.96
CA LEU A 130 -14.65 3.78 -21.51
C LEU A 130 -14.97 2.28 -21.30
N ARG A 131 -14.00 1.51 -20.79
CA ARG A 131 -14.09 0.07 -20.55
C ARG A 131 -15.02 -0.32 -19.42
N SER A 132 -15.26 0.52 -18.41
CA SER A 132 -16.18 0.16 -17.32
C SER A 132 -17.64 0.03 -17.80
N VAL A 133 -18.07 0.81 -18.79
CA VAL A 133 -19.41 0.72 -19.35
C VAL A 133 -19.54 -0.45 -20.34
N VAL A 134 -18.50 -0.71 -21.13
CA VAL A 134 -18.46 -1.82 -22.10
C VAL A 134 -18.37 -3.19 -21.40
N VAL A 135 -17.67 -3.29 -20.26
CA VAL A 135 -17.57 -4.53 -19.48
C VAL A 135 -18.89 -4.90 -18.81
N LEU A 136 -19.73 -3.94 -18.43
CA LEU A 136 -21.07 -4.20 -17.89
C LEU A 136 -22.06 -4.71 -18.94
N LEU A 137 -21.83 -4.41 -20.22
CA LEU A 137 -22.70 -4.78 -21.34
C LEU A 137 -22.18 -5.98 -22.15
N SER A 138 -21.00 -6.50 -21.86
CA SER A 138 -20.43 -7.65 -22.55
C SER A 138 -20.88 -8.97 -21.92
N PRO A 139 -21.33 -9.97 -22.73
CA PRO A 139 -21.67 -11.30 -22.21
C PRO A 139 -20.44 -11.95 -21.58
N PRO A 140 -20.61 -12.91 -20.62
CA PRO A 140 -19.53 -13.47 -19.80
C PRO A 140 -18.53 -14.38 -20.55
N ARG A 141 -18.38 -14.17 -21.86
CA ARG A 141 -17.39 -14.87 -22.68
C ARG A 141 -16.03 -14.26 -22.46
N ARG A 142 -15.17 -15.01 -21.71
CA ARG A 142 -13.77 -14.74 -21.42
C ARG A 142 -13.55 -13.34 -20.78
N ARG A 143 -13.83 -13.22 -19.49
CA ARG A 143 -13.08 -12.29 -18.65
C ARG A 143 -11.61 -12.61 -18.90
N ARG A 144 -10.93 -11.80 -19.74
CA ARG A 144 -9.48 -11.67 -19.63
C ARG A 144 -9.28 -11.29 -18.17
N HIS A 145 -8.63 -12.16 -17.43
CA HIS A 145 -8.19 -11.84 -16.09
C HIS A 145 -7.34 -10.57 -16.24
N HIS A 146 -7.91 -9.41 -15.91
CA HIS A 146 -7.11 -8.23 -15.66
C HIS A 146 -6.21 -8.62 -14.51
N HIS A 147 -4.92 -8.81 -14.79
CA HIS A 147 -3.95 -9.16 -13.79
C HIS A 147 -3.81 -7.96 -12.86
N HIS A 148 -4.45 -8.02 -11.71
CA HIS A 148 -4.22 -7.08 -10.62
C HIS A 148 -3.01 -7.58 -9.82
N HIS A 149 -2.11 -6.68 -9.48
CA HIS A 149 -1.06 -7.01 -8.53
C HIS A 149 -1.66 -7.35 -7.17
N TYR A 150 -1.16 -8.39 -6.55
CA TYR A 150 -1.50 -8.70 -5.17
C TYR A 150 -0.76 -7.76 -4.21
N TRP A 151 -1.46 -7.35 -3.16
CA TRP A 151 -0.87 -6.52 -2.12
C TRP A 151 0.21 -7.27 -1.33
N VAL A 152 -0.02 -8.56 -1.02
CA VAL A 152 1.01 -9.42 -0.41
C VAL A 152 1.94 -9.94 -1.52
N PRO A 153 3.26 -9.67 -1.46
CA PRO A 153 4.22 -10.22 -2.40
C PRO A 153 4.16 -11.75 -2.48
N ARG A 154 4.28 -12.27 -3.70
CA ARG A 154 4.26 -13.71 -3.96
C ARG A 154 5.67 -14.30 -4.02
N PRO A 155 5.85 -15.56 -3.59
CA PRO A 155 4.85 -16.47 -2.99
C PRO A 155 4.59 -16.17 -1.50
N VAL A 156 3.33 -16.29 -1.08
CA VAL A 156 2.86 -15.91 0.27
C VAL A 156 3.63 -16.60 1.39
N HIS A 157 4.04 -17.86 1.23
CA HIS A 157 4.77 -18.60 2.25
C HIS A 157 6.16 -17.99 2.55
N LEU A 158 6.83 -17.39 1.56
CA LEU A 158 8.10 -16.68 1.79
C LEU A 158 7.86 -15.38 2.57
N THR A 159 6.84 -14.60 2.18
CA THR A 159 6.46 -13.38 2.90
C THR A 159 6.09 -13.67 4.34
N ALA A 160 5.29 -14.72 4.56
CA ALA A 160 4.92 -15.17 5.92
C ALA A 160 6.13 -15.61 6.74
N ARG A 161 7.06 -16.37 6.14
CA ARG A 161 8.33 -16.73 6.78
C ARG A 161 9.14 -15.50 7.16
N GLY A 162 9.19 -14.51 6.30
CA GLY A 162 9.88 -13.24 6.56
C GLY A 162 9.28 -12.49 7.74
N PHE A 163 7.96 -12.44 7.86
CA PHE A 163 7.30 -11.86 9.04
C PHE A 163 7.59 -12.67 10.32
N ALA A 164 7.60 -14.01 10.25
CA ALA A 164 7.97 -14.85 11.38
C ALA A 164 9.42 -14.57 11.83
N ARG A 165 10.36 -14.41 10.88
CA ARG A 165 11.74 -14.04 11.17
C ARG A 165 11.85 -12.63 11.77
N PHE A 166 11.15 -11.67 11.20
CA PHE A 166 11.10 -10.30 11.72
C PHE A 166 10.57 -10.26 13.17
N ALA A 167 9.61 -11.14 13.51
CA ALA A 167 9.10 -11.31 14.87
C ALA A 167 10.01 -12.15 15.78
N GLY A 168 11.16 -12.67 15.29
CA GLY A 168 12.08 -13.49 16.06
C GLY A 168 11.61 -14.93 16.34
N VAL A 169 10.62 -15.45 15.58
CA VAL A 169 9.95 -16.74 15.84
C VAL A 169 9.99 -17.70 14.63
N ASP A 170 11.16 -17.89 14.01
CA ASP A 170 11.32 -18.69 12.79
C ASP A 170 11.39 -20.22 13.08
N ASN A 171 10.32 -20.81 13.60
CA ASN A 171 10.16 -22.27 13.74
C ASN A 171 9.00 -22.80 12.84
N PRO A 172 8.89 -24.12 12.59
CA PRO A 172 7.88 -24.66 11.68
C PRO A 172 6.43 -24.31 12.06
N VAL A 173 6.11 -24.29 13.35
CA VAL A 173 4.76 -23.96 13.82
C VAL A 173 4.46 -22.48 13.59
N ALA A 174 5.37 -21.60 13.97
CA ALA A 174 5.23 -20.16 13.74
C ALA A 174 5.14 -19.83 12.24
N ARG A 175 5.93 -20.49 11.38
CA ARG A 175 5.83 -20.33 9.92
C ARG A 175 4.46 -20.70 9.39
N CYS A 176 3.89 -21.82 9.87
CA CYS A 176 2.54 -22.27 9.48
C CYS A 176 1.47 -21.27 9.95
N LEU A 177 1.53 -20.83 11.21
CA LEU A 177 0.60 -19.84 11.76
C LEU A 177 0.71 -18.49 11.06
N CYS A 178 1.93 -18.00 10.81
CA CYS A 178 2.15 -16.78 10.05
C CYS A 178 1.64 -16.90 8.61
N TRP A 179 1.85 -18.07 7.96
CA TRP A 179 1.33 -18.29 6.61
C TRP A 179 -0.19 -18.23 6.60
N LEU A 180 -0.85 -18.91 7.54
CA LEU A 180 -2.30 -18.88 7.67
C LEU A 180 -2.80 -17.46 7.96
N ALA A 181 -2.15 -16.72 8.87
CA ALA A 181 -2.50 -15.35 9.20
C ALA A 181 -2.37 -14.40 8.01
N VAL A 182 -1.27 -14.47 7.25
CA VAL A 182 -1.05 -13.64 6.06
C VAL A 182 -2.03 -14.02 4.95
N TRP A 183 -2.29 -15.34 4.77
CA TRP A 183 -3.20 -15.83 3.74
C TRP A 183 -4.65 -15.43 4.03
N LEU A 184 -5.15 -15.64 5.26
CA LEU A 184 -6.49 -15.21 5.68
C LEU A 184 -6.59 -13.69 5.76
N GLY A 185 -5.53 -13.03 6.24
CA GLY A 185 -5.46 -11.59 6.39
C GLY A 185 -5.55 -10.86 5.05
N ALA A 186 -4.62 -11.10 4.15
CA ALA A 186 -4.49 -10.31 2.92
C ALA A 186 -4.15 -11.15 1.68
N GLY A 187 -4.25 -12.47 1.74
CA GLY A 187 -3.81 -13.35 0.66
C GLY A 187 -4.49 -13.10 -0.69
N PHE A 188 -5.69 -12.53 -0.70
CA PHE A 188 -6.43 -12.21 -1.91
C PHE A 188 -6.64 -10.70 -2.14
N VAL A 189 -6.04 -9.86 -1.29
CA VAL A 189 -6.12 -8.41 -1.50
C VAL A 189 -5.36 -8.03 -2.76
N THR A 190 -6.02 -7.28 -3.64
CA THR A 190 -5.45 -6.75 -4.87
C THR A 190 -5.32 -5.23 -4.81
N ILE A 191 -4.33 -4.71 -5.51
CA ILE A 191 -4.09 -3.28 -5.67
C ILE A 191 -5.08 -2.74 -6.73
N PRO A 192 -5.83 -1.65 -6.47
CA PRO A 192 -6.84 -1.13 -7.39
C PRO A 192 -6.22 -0.33 -8.56
N ALA A 193 -5.14 -0.84 -9.15
CA ALA A 193 -4.49 -0.31 -10.33
C ALA A 193 -4.55 -1.33 -11.47
N GLU A 194 -4.67 -0.86 -12.71
CA GLU A 194 -4.74 -1.71 -13.91
C GLU A 194 -3.32 -2.04 -14.38
N VAL A 195 -2.98 -3.33 -14.43
CA VAL A 195 -1.67 -3.78 -14.88
C VAL A 195 -1.50 -3.50 -16.37
N ASP A 196 -0.35 -2.94 -16.74
CA ASP A 196 0.03 -2.64 -18.11
C ASP A 196 -0.97 -1.73 -18.87
N ALA A 197 -1.67 -0.82 -18.15
CA ALA A 197 -2.53 0.15 -18.78
C ALA A 197 -1.74 1.17 -19.61
N PRO A 198 -2.30 1.72 -20.70
CA PRO A 198 -1.63 2.77 -21.48
C PRO A 198 -1.48 4.06 -20.65
N LEU A 199 -0.32 4.71 -20.77
CA LEU A 199 -0.10 6.02 -20.15
C LEU A 199 -1.08 7.06 -20.69
N LEU A 200 -1.40 8.05 -19.86
CA LEU A 200 -2.22 9.20 -20.23
C LEU A 200 -1.71 9.84 -21.56
N PRO A 201 -2.59 10.27 -22.49
CA PRO A 201 -2.19 10.84 -23.77
C PRO A 201 -1.21 12.01 -23.68
N GLU A 202 -0.47 12.27 -24.76
CA GLU A 202 0.64 13.24 -24.79
C GLU A 202 0.24 14.68 -24.48
N HIS A 203 -0.98 15.10 -24.81
CA HIS A 203 -1.48 16.45 -24.54
C HIS A 203 -1.54 16.79 -23.03
N ALA A 204 -1.44 15.79 -22.15
CA ALA A 204 -1.33 16.04 -20.70
C ALA A 204 0.03 16.60 -20.24
N GLY A 205 1.02 16.70 -21.17
CA GLY A 205 2.36 17.20 -20.86
C GLY A 205 3.23 16.25 -20.03
N PRO A 206 4.45 16.70 -19.64
CA PRO A 206 5.35 15.91 -18.79
C PRO A 206 4.80 15.77 -17.37
N LEU A 207 4.95 14.56 -16.82
CA LEU A 207 4.44 14.16 -15.51
C LEU A 207 5.57 14.20 -14.46
N PRO A 208 5.37 14.87 -13.31
CA PRO A 208 6.35 14.84 -12.23
C PRO A 208 6.56 13.41 -11.73
N VAL A 209 7.76 13.15 -11.19
CA VAL A 209 8.19 11.80 -10.83
C VAL A 209 8.54 11.73 -9.36
N VAL A 210 8.05 10.68 -8.68
CA VAL A 210 8.43 10.33 -7.30
C VAL A 210 9.07 8.94 -7.30
N VAL A 211 10.28 8.83 -6.75
CA VAL A 211 10.91 7.54 -6.41
C VAL A 211 10.74 7.31 -4.93
N PHE A 212 10.11 6.19 -4.56
CA PHE A 212 9.72 5.91 -3.18
C PHE A 212 10.45 4.70 -2.60
N SER A 213 11.01 4.87 -1.42
CA SER A 213 11.70 3.87 -0.60
C SER A 213 10.85 3.47 0.59
N HIS A 214 10.52 2.16 0.72
CA HIS A 214 9.68 1.64 1.80
C HIS A 214 10.42 1.45 3.12
N GLY A 215 9.67 1.37 4.23
CA GLY A 215 10.19 1.14 5.58
C GLY A 215 10.60 -0.31 5.86
N MET A 216 11.11 -0.54 7.09
CA MET A 216 11.42 -1.88 7.63
C MET A 216 10.17 -2.76 7.61
N ALA A 217 10.33 -4.03 7.31
CA ALA A 217 9.25 -5.01 7.12
C ALA A 217 8.20 -4.60 6.08
N GLY A 218 8.49 -3.59 5.27
CA GLY A 218 7.67 -3.15 4.14
C GLY A 218 8.04 -3.83 2.82
N SER A 219 7.31 -3.48 1.78
CA SER A 219 7.61 -3.81 0.38
C SER A 219 7.09 -2.70 -0.54
N ARG A 220 7.43 -2.76 -1.83
CA ARG A 220 6.95 -1.82 -2.86
C ARG A 220 5.42 -1.75 -2.97
N THR A 221 4.72 -2.81 -2.52
CA THR A 221 3.26 -2.92 -2.60
C THR A 221 2.53 -2.35 -1.38
N HIS A 222 3.21 -2.15 -0.24
CA HIS A 222 2.56 -1.77 1.02
C HIS A 222 2.19 -0.28 1.12
N TYR A 223 2.52 0.52 0.11
CA TYR A 223 2.19 1.94 -0.02
C TYR A 223 1.37 2.21 -1.29
N SER A 224 0.71 1.16 -1.81
CA SER A 224 0.04 1.21 -3.10
C SER A 224 -1.09 2.24 -3.15
N HIS A 225 -1.75 2.50 -2.01
CA HIS A 225 -2.79 3.51 -1.97
C HIS A 225 -2.22 4.94 -1.97
N TYR A 226 -1.20 5.22 -1.15
CA TYR A 226 -0.53 6.54 -1.16
C TYR A 226 0.04 6.88 -2.54
N LEU A 227 0.78 5.93 -3.15
CA LEU A 227 1.42 6.14 -4.46
C LEU A 227 0.39 6.20 -5.61
N GLY A 228 -0.65 5.37 -5.53
CA GLY A 228 -1.74 5.39 -6.50
C GLY A 228 -2.60 6.65 -6.41
N GLU A 229 -2.79 7.23 -5.21
CA GLU A 229 -3.45 8.53 -5.05
C GLU A 229 -2.63 9.67 -5.67
N LEU A 230 -1.29 9.66 -5.55
CA LEU A 230 -0.41 10.57 -6.28
C LEU A 230 -0.55 10.37 -7.80
N ALA A 231 -0.53 9.10 -8.23
CA ALA A 231 -0.66 8.77 -9.66
C ALA A 231 -2.01 9.18 -10.24
N SER A 232 -3.10 8.99 -9.49
CA SER A 232 -4.45 9.42 -9.91
C SER A 232 -4.57 10.94 -10.09
N ARG A 233 -3.57 11.72 -9.63
CA ARG A 233 -3.47 13.18 -9.76
C ARG A 233 -2.32 13.63 -10.65
N GLY A 234 -1.86 12.75 -11.53
CA GLY A 234 -0.91 13.11 -12.59
C GLY A 234 0.57 12.96 -12.22
N VAL A 235 0.92 12.20 -11.20
CA VAL A 235 2.30 11.89 -10.83
C VAL A 235 2.68 10.50 -11.32
N VAL A 236 3.91 10.27 -11.75
CA VAL A 236 4.48 8.94 -11.92
C VAL A 236 5.24 8.56 -10.66
N ALA A 237 4.82 7.50 -9.98
CA ALA A 237 5.46 7.04 -8.74
C ALA A 237 6.13 5.69 -8.95
N ALA A 238 7.42 5.61 -8.62
CA ALA A 238 8.23 4.39 -8.70
C ALA A 238 8.55 3.86 -7.30
N ALA A 239 7.86 2.82 -6.86
CA ALA A 239 8.14 2.15 -5.58
C ALA A 239 9.27 1.12 -5.76
N VAL A 240 10.39 1.30 -5.07
CA VAL A 240 11.54 0.40 -5.13
C VAL A 240 11.36 -0.74 -4.13
N GLU A 241 11.61 -1.98 -4.57
CA GLU A 241 11.68 -3.15 -3.69
C GLU A 241 13.09 -3.31 -3.13
N HIS A 242 13.26 -3.22 -1.82
CA HIS A 242 14.57 -3.39 -1.19
C HIS A 242 14.87 -4.85 -0.88
N ARG A 243 16.04 -5.31 -1.31
CA ARG A 243 16.53 -6.67 -1.16
C ARG A 243 17.70 -6.78 -0.20
N ASP A 244 17.79 -5.82 0.69
CA ASP A 244 18.77 -5.68 1.76
C ASP A 244 18.48 -6.53 3.01
N GLY A 245 17.47 -7.42 2.93
CA GLY A 245 17.01 -8.24 4.05
C GLY A 245 16.09 -7.53 5.03
N SER A 246 15.76 -6.26 4.80
CA SER A 246 14.82 -5.52 5.64
C SER A 246 13.35 -5.77 5.27
N SER A 247 13.06 -6.18 4.03
CA SER A 247 11.73 -6.63 3.59
C SER A 247 11.38 -7.99 4.18
N PRO A 248 10.09 -8.35 4.32
CA PRO A 248 9.71 -9.70 4.75
C PRO A 248 10.26 -10.76 3.81
N ALA A 249 9.98 -10.65 2.52
CA ALA A 249 10.60 -11.47 1.49
C ALA A 249 10.40 -10.85 0.11
N THR A 250 11.35 -11.13 -0.77
CA THR A 250 11.28 -10.83 -2.19
C THR A 250 11.93 -11.98 -2.98
N VAL A 251 11.64 -12.06 -4.28
CA VAL A 251 12.28 -13.04 -5.17
C VAL A 251 13.01 -12.28 -6.25
N VAL A 252 14.33 -12.46 -6.30
CA VAL A 252 15.17 -11.97 -7.40
C VAL A 252 14.93 -12.89 -8.59
N GLN A 253 14.35 -12.35 -9.65
CA GLN A 253 14.14 -13.09 -10.92
C GLN A 253 15.20 -12.68 -11.94
N ARG A 254 15.76 -13.66 -12.61
CA ARG A 254 16.67 -13.44 -13.73
C ARG A 254 15.97 -13.81 -15.03
N ALA A 255 16.23 -13.07 -16.10
CA ALA A 255 15.78 -13.45 -17.42
C ALA A 255 16.27 -14.87 -17.75
N ALA A 256 15.44 -15.66 -18.43
CA ALA A 256 15.73 -17.07 -18.73
C ALA A 256 17.09 -17.29 -19.39
N ALA A 257 17.47 -16.42 -20.34
CA ALA A 257 18.79 -16.47 -21.02
C ALA A 257 19.96 -16.26 -20.05
N ALA A 258 19.82 -15.32 -19.09
CA ALA A 258 20.85 -15.05 -18.08
C ALA A 258 20.95 -16.18 -17.04
N ALA A 259 19.83 -16.82 -16.69
CA ALA A 259 19.80 -17.98 -15.81
C ALA A 259 20.46 -19.20 -16.45
N ALA A 260 20.20 -19.47 -17.74
CA ALA A 260 20.81 -20.55 -18.50
C ALA A 260 22.34 -20.36 -18.65
N ALA A 261 22.77 -19.14 -18.96
CA ALA A 261 24.21 -18.82 -19.08
C ALA A 261 24.97 -18.99 -17.75
N ALA A 262 24.30 -18.77 -16.60
CA ALA A 262 24.90 -18.92 -15.29
C ALA A 262 24.80 -20.34 -14.73
N SER A 263 24.16 -21.29 -15.42
CA SER A 263 23.82 -22.64 -14.92
C SER A 263 23.19 -22.62 -13.53
N SER A 264 22.35 -21.60 -13.26
CA SER A 264 21.77 -21.32 -11.94
C SER A 264 20.24 -21.21 -12.00
N SER A 265 19.60 -21.29 -10.85
CA SER A 265 18.15 -21.08 -10.76
C SER A 265 17.75 -19.70 -11.30
N SER A 266 16.64 -19.66 -12.05
CA SER A 266 16.07 -18.40 -12.55
C SER A 266 15.49 -17.50 -11.44
N ALA A 267 15.31 -18.04 -10.24
CA ALA A 267 14.72 -17.33 -9.11
C ALA A 267 15.49 -17.59 -7.82
N ARG A 268 15.82 -16.52 -7.07
CA ARG A 268 16.50 -16.58 -5.78
C ARG A 268 15.68 -15.83 -4.73
N PRO A 269 15.16 -16.51 -3.69
CA PRO A 269 14.44 -15.83 -2.61
C PRO A 269 15.44 -15.06 -1.71
N VAL A 270 15.03 -13.86 -1.31
CA VAL A 270 15.63 -13.07 -0.24
C VAL A 270 14.57 -12.94 0.84
N VAL A 271 14.73 -13.64 1.94
CA VAL A 271 13.85 -13.58 3.12
C VAL A 271 14.53 -12.69 4.16
N HIS A 272 13.73 -12.04 5.00
CA HIS A 272 14.25 -11.21 6.09
C HIS A 272 15.43 -11.86 6.84
N PHE A 273 16.46 -11.09 7.09
CA PHE A 273 17.62 -11.50 7.88
C PHE A 273 18.10 -10.36 8.78
N ASP A 274 18.70 -10.73 9.89
CA ASP A 274 19.31 -9.83 10.86
C ASP A 274 20.84 -10.02 10.97
N GLN A 275 21.50 -9.30 11.88
CA GLN A 275 22.95 -9.41 12.08
C GLN A 275 23.39 -10.81 12.49
N SER A 276 22.52 -11.60 13.14
CA SER A 276 22.84 -12.96 13.59
C SER A 276 22.99 -13.95 12.44
N ASP A 277 22.44 -13.62 11.26
CA ASP A 277 22.55 -14.42 10.03
C ASP A 277 23.83 -14.14 9.23
N LEU A 278 24.63 -13.14 9.65
CA LEU A 278 25.75 -12.62 8.88
C LEU A 278 27.08 -12.82 9.59
N LEU A 279 28.13 -12.91 8.77
CA LEU A 279 29.53 -12.87 9.20
C LEU A 279 30.32 -11.92 8.30
N HIS A 280 31.38 -11.36 8.86
CA HIS A 280 32.44 -10.78 8.06
C HIS A 280 33.26 -11.89 7.37
N PRO A 281 34.03 -11.59 6.30
CA PRO A 281 34.87 -12.58 5.62
C PRO A 281 35.89 -13.29 6.51
N ASP A 282 36.32 -12.64 7.60
CA ASP A 282 37.21 -13.18 8.61
C ASP A 282 36.53 -14.08 9.66
N GLY A 283 35.21 -14.30 9.51
CA GLY A 283 34.39 -15.10 10.42
C GLY A 283 33.88 -14.34 11.64
N SER A 284 34.23 -13.07 11.82
CA SER A 284 33.71 -12.25 12.93
C SER A 284 32.24 -11.89 12.77
N ALA A 285 31.55 -11.63 13.89
CA ALA A 285 30.13 -11.29 13.90
C ALA A 285 29.87 -9.87 13.39
N VAL A 286 28.82 -9.69 12.61
CA VAL A 286 28.34 -8.37 12.18
C VAL A 286 27.50 -7.74 13.30
N SER A 287 27.84 -6.53 13.72
CA SER A 287 27.05 -5.76 14.71
C SER A 287 25.81 -5.12 14.09
N LEU A 288 24.82 -4.76 14.92
CA LEU A 288 23.60 -4.08 14.44
C LEU A 288 23.90 -2.74 13.72
N PRO A 289 24.77 -1.84 14.21
CA PRO A 289 25.12 -0.63 13.46
C PRO A 289 25.77 -0.93 12.11
N GLN A 290 26.62 -1.96 12.03
CA GLN A 290 27.24 -2.38 10.76
C GLN A 290 26.19 -2.93 9.79
N LEU A 291 25.25 -3.78 10.26
CA LEU A 291 24.13 -4.24 9.44
C LEU A 291 23.35 -3.04 8.87
N LYS A 292 23.00 -2.05 9.72
CA LYS A 292 22.26 -0.87 9.28
C LYS A 292 23.00 -0.08 8.21
N ALA A 293 24.29 0.15 8.39
CA ALA A 293 25.13 0.83 7.41
C ALA A 293 25.18 0.07 6.07
N GLN A 294 25.29 -1.26 6.11
CA GLN A 294 25.33 -2.12 4.92
C GLN A 294 23.98 -2.16 4.20
N GLN A 295 22.86 -2.23 4.93
CA GLN A 295 21.51 -2.14 4.37
C GLN A 295 21.29 -0.80 3.69
N LEU A 296 21.70 0.31 4.30
CA LEU A 296 21.58 1.64 3.69
C LEU A 296 22.43 1.77 2.43
N ALA A 297 23.67 1.28 2.44
CA ALA A 297 24.52 1.29 1.24
C ALA A 297 23.93 0.44 0.09
N PHE A 298 23.23 -0.66 0.42
CA PHE A 298 22.53 -1.46 -0.58
C PHE A 298 21.32 -0.71 -1.14
N ARG A 299 20.52 -0.05 -0.27
CA ARG A 299 19.38 0.78 -0.70
C ARG A 299 19.81 1.94 -1.59
N ASP A 300 20.95 2.57 -1.30
CA ASP A 300 21.52 3.60 -2.17
C ASP A 300 21.71 3.06 -3.59
N ALA A 301 22.37 1.90 -3.73
CA ALA A 301 22.59 1.29 -5.04
C ALA A 301 21.27 0.97 -5.76
N GLU A 302 20.23 0.46 -5.06
CA GLU A 302 18.91 0.21 -5.63
C GLU A 302 18.21 1.50 -6.07
N LEU A 303 18.21 2.55 -5.24
CA LEU A 303 17.60 3.84 -5.57
C LEU A 303 18.27 4.49 -6.77
N LEU A 304 19.61 4.47 -6.84
CA LEU A 304 20.36 5.00 -7.98
C LEU A 304 20.09 4.25 -9.28
N GLN A 305 19.91 2.93 -9.20
CA GLN A 305 19.49 2.14 -10.36
C GLN A 305 18.05 2.46 -10.78
N ALA A 306 17.12 2.66 -9.82
CA ALA A 306 15.76 3.09 -10.13
C ALA A 306 15.73 4.46 -10.85
N LEU A 307 16.57 5.42 -10.41
CA LEU A 307 16.75 6.70 -11.09
C LEU A 307 17.28 6.52 -12.52
N ALA A 308 18.23 5.60 -12.72
CA ALA A 308 18.78 5.30 -14.05
C ALA A 308 17.72 4.68 -14.99
N VAL A 309 16.87 3.79 -14.47
CA VAL A 309 15.74 3.19 -15.21
C VAL A 309 14.76 4.28 -15.66
N LEU A 310 14.39 5.21 -14.80
CA LEU A 310 13.46 6.30 -15.14
C LEU A 310 14.04 7.23 -16.21
N ARG A 311 15.35 7.53 -16.14
CA ARG A 311 16.04 8.29 -17.20
C ARG A 311 16.04 7.55 -18.53
N ALA A 312 16.33 6.25 -18.52
CA ALA A 312 16.30 5.41 -19.72
C ALA A 312 14.88 5.34 -20.32
N LEU A 313 13.87 5.25 -19.47
CA LEU A 313 12.46 5.26 -19.87
C LEU A 313 12.09 6.60 -20.54
N HIS A 314 12.46 7.72 -19.93
CA HIS A 314 12.26 9.05 -20.50
C HIS A 314 13.00 9.24 -21.83
N ALA A 315 14.20 8.70 -21.95
CA ALA A 315 15.00 8.75 -23.17
C ALA A 315 14.44 7.90 -24.34
N GLY A 316 13.37 7.10 -24.09
CA GLY A 316 12.71 6.30 -25.14
C GLY A 316 13.14 4.84 -25.18
N ASN A 317 13.87 4.34 -24.20
CA ASN A 317 14.32 2.96 -24.13
C ASN A 317 13.23 1.98 -23.63
N GLY A 318 11.96 2.37 -23.65
CA GLY A 318 10.84 1.57 -23.10
C GLY A 318 10.76 0.15 -23.67
N SER A 319 10.94 -0.02 -24.99
CA SER A 319 10.95 -1.35 -25.64
C SER A 319 12.11 -2.23 -25.14
N ALA A 320 13.31 -1.65 -24.96
CA ALA A 320 14.48 -2.38 -24.47
C ALA A 320 14.31 -2.76 -22.98
N LEU A 321 13.75 -1.86 -22.17
CA LEU A 321 13.43 -2.13 -20.76
C LEU A 321 12.39 -3.24 -20.64
N HIS A 322 11.33 -3.21 -21.44
CA HIS A 322 10.34 -4.29 -21.50
C HIS A 322 10.98 -5.64 -21.86
N ALA A 323 11.78 -5.68 -22.91
CA ALA A 323 12.46 -6.90 -23.34
C ALA A 323 13.45 -7.45 -22.30
N ALA A 324 14.09 -6.57 -21.51
CA ALA A 324 15.04 -6.95 -20.47
C ALA A 324 14.37 -7.33 -19.13
N SER A 325 13.12 -6.93 -18.92
CA SER A 325 12.39 -7.19 -17.67
C SER A 325 12.03 -8.67 -17.54
N SER A 326 12.33 -9.26 -16.38
CA SER A 326 11.95 -10.64 -16.06
C SER A 326 10.49 -10.79 -15.63
N ARG A 327 9.72 -9.69 -15.54
CA ARG A 327 8.32 -9.70 -15.08
C ARG A 327 7.29 -9.91 -16.19
N GLY A 328 7.67 -9.74 -17.45
CA GLY A 328 6.79 -9.92 -18.60
C GLY A 328 5.71 -8.83 -18.74
N GLU A 329 5.83 -7.75 -17.99
CA GLU A 329 4.99 -6.56 -18.04
C GLU A 329 5.76 -5.41 -18.72
N GLY A 330 5.05 -4.37 -19.18
CA GLY A 330 5.67 -3.17 -19.75
C GLY A 330 5.45 -2.99 -21.25
N ALA A 331 4.38 -3.60 -21.82
CA ALA A 331 4.05 -3.44 -23.25
C ALA A 331 3.86 -1.97 -23.64
N HIS A 332 3.38 -1.13 -22.72
CA HIS A 332 3.16 0.30 -22.93
C HIS A 332 4.31 1.22 -22.50
N LEU A 333 5.46 0.68 -22.04
CA LEU A 333 6.62 1.50 -21.68
C LEU A 333 7.16 2.41 -22.80
N PRO A 334 7.09 2.06 -24.10
CA PRO A 334 7.47 2.99 -25.16
C PRO A 334 6.75 4.34 -25.15
N SER A 335 5.51 4.40 -24.63
CA SER A 335 4.73 5.63 -24.52
C SER A 335 5.24 6.62 -23.46
N PHE A 336 6.23 6.22 -22.65
CA PHE A 336 6.84 7.10 -21.64
C PHE A 336 7.96 8.00 -22.22
N ARG A 337 8.33 7.84 -23.49
CA ARG A 337 9.36 8.65 -24.13
C ARG A 337 9.01 10.15 -24.02
N GLY A 338 9.89 10.94 -23.40
CA GLY A 338 9.71 12.38 -23.20
C GLY A 338 8.59 12.77 -22.21
N ARG A 339 7.97 11.79 -21.53
CA ARG A 339 6.78 12.03 -20.71
C ARG A 339 7.07 12.23 -19.21
N LEU A 340 8.27 11.94 -18.75
CA LEU A 340 8.65 12.13 -17.35
C LEU A 340 9.26 13.52 -17.16
N ASP A 341 8.73 14.32 -16.24
CA ASP A 341 9.35 15.59 -15.83
C ASP A 341 10.49 15.31 -14.84
N LEU A 342 11.67 15.04 -15.41
CA LEU A 342 12.86 14.75 -14.62
C LEU A 342 13.42 16.00 -13.92
N ALA A 343 12.99 17.22 -14.31
CA ALA A 343 13.30 18.46 -13.59
C ALA A 343 12.47 18.60 -12.30
N ALA A 344 11.33 17.88 -12.20
CA ALA A 344 10.52 17.80 -11.00
C ALA A 344 10.58 16.38 -10.36
N LEU A 345 11.74 15.73 -10.41
CA LEU A 345 11.95 14.42 -9.81
C LEU A 345 12.17 14.55 -8.30
N VAL A 346 11.36 13.87 -7.52
CA VAL A 346 11.39 13.85 -6.05
C VAL A 346 11.79 12.48 -5.55
N LEU A 347 12.72 12.43 -4.60
CA LEU A 347 13.06 11.21 -3.86
C LEU A 347 12.29 11.19 -2.55
N ALA A 348 11.53 10.14 -2.31
CA ALA A 348 10.65 10.02 -1.15
C ALA A 348 10.91 8.72 -0.38
N GLY A 349 10.57 8.70 0.90
CA GLY A 349 10.63 7.48 1.70
C GLY A 349 9.91 7.59 3.02
N HIS A 350 9.62 6.44 3.60
CA HIS A 350 9.00 6.31 4.90
C HIS A 350 9.86 5.48 5.85
N SER A 351 9.98 5.91 7.11
CA SER A 351 10.70 5.15 8.14
C SER A 351 12.16 4.88 7.73
N TYR A 352 12.58 3.62 7.66
CA TYR A 352 13.89 3.21 7.16
C TYR A 352 14.14 3.70 5.73
N GLY A 353 13.10 3.71 4.89
CA GLY A 353 13.17 4.25 3.53
C GLY A 353 13.44 5.75 3.46
N ALA A 354 12.96 6.50 4.45
CA ALA A 354 13.25 7.93 4.55
C ALA A 354 14.74 8.18 4.88
N THR A 355 15.32 7.39 5.77
CA THR A 355 16.76 7.42 6.06
C THR A 355 17.58 7.06 4.81
N GLY A 356 17.16 6.02 4.06
CA GLY A 356 17.79 5.63 2.79
C GLY A 356 17.70 6.72 1.71
N ALA A 357 16.54 7.36 1.58
CA ALA A 357 16.35 8.46 0.64
C ALA A 357 17.29 9.66 0.96
N LEU A 358 17.40 10.04 2.24
CA LEU A 358 18.32 11.08 2.68
C LEU A 358 19.79 10.71 2.39
N GLN A 359 20.16 9.46 2.55
CA GLN A 359 21.52 9.00 2.25
C GLN A 359 21.80 9.02 0.74
N ALA A 360 20.89 8.54 -0.08
CA ALA A 360 21.03 8.48 -1.53
C ALA A 360 21.18 9.88 -2.17
N LEU A 361 20.57 10.92 -1.60
CA LEU A 361 20.72 12.31 -2.05
C LEU A 361 22.16 12.82 -2.05
N ALA A 362 23.04 12.25 -1.23
CA ALA A 362 24.44 12.66 -1.18
C ALA A 362 25.28 12.07 -2.33
N HIS A 363 24.75 11.11 -3.06
CA HIS A 363 25.50 10.49 -4.15
C HIS A 363 25.46 11.36 -5.42
N PRO A 364 26.58 11.54 -6.14
CA PRO A 364 26.63 12.37 -7.36
C PRO A 364 25.58 11.97 -8.42
N SER A 365 25.26 10.69 -8.54
CA SER A 365 24.23 10.21 -9.48
C SER A 365 22.80 10.67 -9.13
N ALA A 366 22.57 11.17 -7.91
CA ALA A 366 21.31 11.78 -7.49
C ALA A 366 21.26 13.32 -7.69
N ALA A 367 22.27 13.92 -8.32
CA ALA A 367 22.37 15.38 -8.53
C ALA A 367 21.18 15.99 -9.30
N HIS A 368 20.40 15.16 -9.98
CA HIS A 368 19.20 15.59 -10.72
C HIS A 368 17.90 15.47 -9.91
N VAL A 369 17.97 15.01 -8.67
CA VAL A 369 16.81 15.01 -7.77
C VAL A 369 16.51 16.45 -7.37
N ALA A 370 15.27 16.89 -7.62
CA ALA A 370 14.86 18.28 -7.43
C ALA A 370 14.32 18.57 -6.02
N GLY A 371 13.93 17.53 -5.28
CA GLY A 371 13.40 17.67 -3.92
C GLY A 371 13.28 16.34 -3.20
N ALA A 372 13.02 16.38 -1.89
CA ALA A 372 12.84 15.17 -1.09
C ALA A 372 11.61 15.24 -0.18
N ILE A 373 10.88 14.11 -0.05
CA ILE A 373 9.78 13.90 0.89
C ILE A 373 10.20 12.82 1.88
N VAL A 374 10.26 13.18 3.15
CA VAL A 374 10.73 12.35 4.27
C VAL A 374 9.58 12.14 5.25
N LEU A 375 9.02 10.93 5.28
CA LEU A 375 7.89 10.59 6.12
C LEU A 375 8.39 9.74 7.32
N ASP A 376 8.19 10.24 8.53
CA ASP A 376 8.60 9.56 9.78
C ASP A 376 10.03 8.96 9.70
N PRO A 377 11.11 9.72 9.46
CA PRO A 377 12.45 9.15 9.28
C PRO A 377 12.85 8.25 10.45
N GLY A 378 13.60 7.20 10.14
CA GLY A 378 13.80 6.07 11.05
C GLY A 378 14.55 6.44 12.32
N LYS A 379 14.03 6.05 13.47
CA LYS A 379 14.63 6.24 14.80
C LYS A 379 15.75 5.23 15.13
N GLN A 380 15.78 4.12 14.38
CA GLN A 380 16.75 3.02 14.57
C GLN A 380 17.42 2.60 13.26
N SER A 381 17.41 3.49 12.26
CA SER A 381 17.90 3.19 10.91
C SER A 381 19.36 3.61 10.68
N GLY A 382 20.02 4.11 11.68
CA GLY A 382 21.32 4.79 11.59
C GLY A 382 21.16 6.31 11.62
N PRO A 383 22.26 7.08 11.55
CA PRO A 383 22.22 8.53 11.60
C PRO A 383 21.52 9.10 10.36
N LEU A 384 20.76 10.19 10.54
CA LEU A 384 20.18 10.94 9.45
C LEU A 384 21.28 11.81 8.79
N ARG A 385 21.34 11.74 7.46
CA ARG A 385 22.28 12.58 6.72
C ARG A 385 21.77 14.00 6.64
N ASP A 386 22.50 14.95 7.20
CA ASP A 386 22.10 16.34 7.39
C ASP A 386 22.49 17.26 6.22
N GLN A 387 23.36 16.80 5.31
CA GLN A 387 23.86 17.58 4.16
C GLN A 387 22.89 17.58 2.96
N VAL A 388 21.59 17.82 3.22
CA VAL A 388 20.57 17.90 2.16
C VAL A 388 20.73 19.21 1.40
N ARG A 389 20.84 19.14 0.07
CA ARG A 389 21.06 20.27 -0.85
C ARG A 389 19.91 20.45 -1.85
N VAL A 390 18.76 19.91 -1.55
CA VAL A 390 17.51 20.04 -2.31
C VAL A 390 16.40 20.49 -1.37
N PRO A 391 15.34 21.15 -1.86
CA PRO A 391 14.14 21.39 -1.08
C PRO A 391 13.66 20.15 -0.34
N LEU A 392 13.24 20.31 0.92
CA LEU A 392 12.92 19.20 1.82
C LEU A 392 11.55 19.36 2.47
N LEU A 393 10.69 18.36 2.30
CA LEU A 393 9.47 18.19 3.08
C LEU A 393 9.65 17.06 4.07
N VAL A 394 9.54 17.36 5.37
CA VAL A 394 9.46 16.36 6.44
C VAL A 394 8.06 16.35 7.00
N VAL A 395 7.46 15.16 7.07
CA VAL A 395 6.15 14.95 7.71
C VAL A 395 6.27 13.86 8.76
N HIS A 396 5.99 14.22 9.99
CA HIS A 396 5.84 13.26 11.09
C HIS A 396 4.37 12.87 11.28
N SER A 397 4.13 11.62 11.66
CA SER A 397 2.90 11.25 12.33
C SER A 397 2.87 11.80 13.77
N ASP A 398 1.68 11.97 14.33
CA ASP A 398 1.47 12.39 15.71
C ASP A 398 2.25 11.52 16.71
N ALA A 399 2.08 10.20 16.61
CA ALA A 399 2.80 9.27 17.49
C ALA A 399 4.33 9.34 17.33
N TRP A 400 4.83 9.68 16.13
CA TRP A 400 6.27 9.79 15.88
C TRP A 400 6.87 11.04 16.50
N SER A 401 6.16 12.17 16.43
CA SER A 401 6.57 13.42 17.09
C SER A 401 6.46 13.34 18.61
N ARG A 402 5.37 12.72 19.12
CA ARG A 402 5.10 12.60 20.56
C ARG A 402 6.13 11.73 21.27
N ALA A 403 6.59 10.66 20.67
CA ALA A 403 7.50 9.71 21.29
C ALA A 403 8.89 10.31 21.43
N ALA A 404 9.25 10.70 22.66
CA ALA A 404 10.61 11.08 23.03
C ALA A 404 11.51 9.85 22.89
N THR A 405 12.34 9.82 21.84
CA THR A 405 13.28 8.74 21.57
C THR A 405 14.68 9.32 21.55
N ASP A 406 15.59 8.72 22.33
CA ASP A 406 17.01 9.06 22.22
C ASP A 406 17.51 8.69 20.83
N PHE A 407 18.18 9.63 20.20
CA PHE A 407 18.73 9.48 18.86
C PHE A 407 20.16 10.06 18.86
N PHE A 408 21.12 9.20 19.08
CA PHE A 408 22.52 9.59 19.17
C PHE A 408 22.78 10.70 20.22
N GLY A 409 22.20 10.54 21.42
CA GLY A 409 22.40 11.42 22.57
C GLY A 409 21.51 12.67 22.61
N ARG A 410 20.47 12.75 21.77
CA ARG A 410 19.49 13.85 21.77
C ARG A 410 18.10 13.38 21.31
N PRO A 411 17.02 14.16 21.53
CA PRO A 411 15.69 13.80 21.02
C PRO A 411 15.67 13.69 19.49
N HIS A 412 15.06 12.64 18.97
CA HIS A 412 14.92 12.43 17.52
C HIS A 412 14.20 13.61 16.82
N PHE A 413 13.18 14.17 17.45
CA PHE A 413 12.46 15.35 16.93
C PHE A 413 13.42 16.53 16.67
N ASP A 414 14.32 16.80 17.61
CA ASP A 414 15.30 17.90 17.46
C ASP A 414 16.31 17.60 16.37
N ALA A 415 16.76 16.33 16.24
CA ALA A 415 17.64 15.94 15.14
C ALA A 415 16.99 16.17 13.76
N VAL A 416 15.69 15.88 13.64
CA VAL A 416 14.92 16.10 12.40
C VAL A 416 14.66 17.59 12.17
N ARG A 417 14.37 18.36 13.21
CA ARG A 417 14.22 19.81 13.09
C ARG A 417 15.50 20.47 12.59
N ASP A 418 16.67 20.08 13.13
CA ASP A 418 17.97 20.60 12.70
C ASP A 418 18.35 20.16 11.29
N LEU A 419 17.99 18.93 10.88
CA LEU A 419 18.08 18.47 9.49
C LEU A 419 17.30 19.40 8.55
N ALA A 420 16.04 19.70 8.89
CA ALA A 420 15.19 20.59 8.10
C ALA A 420 15.73 22.02 8.10
N ALA A 421 16.22 22.52 9.24
CA ALA A 421 16.87 23.85 9.34
C ALA A 421 18.13 23.94 8.46
N GLY A 422 18.94 22.90 8.47
CA GLY A 422 20.12 22.82 7.60
C GLY A 422 19.76 22.79 6.11
N ALA A 423 18.69 22.07 5.73
CA ALA A 423 18.19 22.08 4.37
C ALA A 423 17.64 23.46 3.99
N LEU A 424 16.87 24.10 4.88
CA LEU A 424 16.36 25.47 4.68
C LEU A 424 17.48 26.47 4.44
N ALA A 425 18.53 26.44 5.26
CA ALA A 425 19.67 27.35 5.14
C ALA A 425 20.43 27.19 3.80
N ARG A 426 20.44 25.98 3.23
CA ARG A 426 21.14 25.67 1.97
C ARG A 426 20.31 25.89 0.72
N THR A 427 18.98 25.71 0.81
CA THR A 427 18.08 25.66 -0.36
C THR A 427 17.02 26.75 -0.35
N ASN A 428 16.87 27.49 0.74
CA ASN A 428 15.76 28.39 1.02
C ASN A 428 14.38 27.73 0.98
N ALA A 429 14.31 26.39 1.06
CA ALA A 429 13.06 25.65 0.95
C ALA A 429 13.08 24.37 1.81
N ALA A 430 12.48 24.43 2.98
CA ALA A 430 12.25 23.25 3.81
C ALA A 430 11.00 23.44 4.68
N TRP A 431 10.31 22.32 4.94
CA TRP A 431 9.13 22.24 5.80
C TRP A 431 9.28 21.07 6.76
N PHE A 432 8.84 21.27 7.99
CA PHE A 432 8.69 20.22 8.97
C PHE A 432 7.30 20.33 9.60
N LEU A 433 6.50 19.29 9.40
CA LEU A 433 5.09 19.24 9.77
C LEU A 433 4.79 17.98 10.59
N THR A 434 3.77 18.03 11.44
CA THR A 434 3.19 16.86 12.10
C THR A 434 1.70 16.75 11.79
N ILE A 435 1.25 15.56 11.37
CA ILE A 435 -0.18 15.25 11.18
C ILE A 435 -0.73 14.64 12.47
N LEU A 436 -1.61 15.37 13.14
CA LEU A 436 -2.20 14.96 14.41
C LEU A 436 -3.14 13.76 14.26
N GLY A 437 -3.25 12.96 15.32
CA GLY A 437 -4.10 11.77 15.34
C GLY A 437 -3.62 10.61 14.50
N THR A 438 -2.46 10.70 13.85
CA THR A 438 -1.86 9.64 13.03
C THR A 438 -0.82 8.84 13.81
N SER A 439 -0.48 7.67 13.29
CA SER A 439 0.57 6.80 13.81
C SER A 439 1.54 6.39 12.72
N HIS A 440 2.68 5.83 13.09
CA HIS A 440 3.73 5.44 12.15
C HIS A 440 3.25 4.68 10.90
N PRO A 441 2.34 3.68 10.98
CA PRO A 441 1.83 3.00 9.79
C PRO A 441 0.75 3.78 9.02
N SER A 442 0.34 5.00 9.43
CA SER A 442 -0.82 5.70 8.84
C SER A 442 -0.66 6.04 7.35
N VAL A 443 0.56 6.11 6.84
CA VAL A 443 0.84 6.33 5.41
C VAL A 443 0.84 5.03 4.60
N THR A 444 0.84 3.87 5.27
CA THR A 444 0.80 2.56 4.61
C THR A 444 -0.64 2.12 4.33
N ASP A 445 -0.80 1.05 3.57
CA ASP A 445 -2.11 0.46 3.28
C ASP A 445 -2.70 -0.32 4.46
N ALA A 446 -1.90 -0.70 5.46
CA ALA A 446 -2.33 -1.53 6.58
C ALA A 446 -3.53 -0.95 7.36
N PRO A 447 -3.63 0.37 7.65
CA PRO A 447 -4.81 0.94 8.30
C PRO A 447 -6.07 0.91 7.44
N LEU A 448 -5.95 0.88 6.12
CA LEU A 448 -7.09 0.68 5.22
C LEU A 448 -7.59 -0.76 5.25
N LEU A 449 -6.67 -1.72 5.31
CA LEU A 449 -6.99 -3.15 5.30
C LEU A 449 -7.50 -3.66 6.64
N TYR A 450 -6.98 -3.11 7.74
CA TYR A 450 -7.26 -3.54 9.12
C TYR A 450 -7.60 -2.36 10.02
N PRO A 451 -8.64 -1.58 9.74
CA PRO A 451 -8.87 -0.29 10.42
C PRO A 451 -9.02 -0.44 11.94
N LEU A 452 -9.75 -1.44 12.42
CA LEU A 452 -9.95 -1.66 13.85
C LEU A 452 -8.67 -2.15 14.55
N LEU A 453 -7.97 -3.10 13.93
CA LEU A 453 -6.71 -3.64 14.46
C LEU A 453 -5.64 -2.54 14.53
N MET A 454 -5.47 -1.76 13.46
CA MET A 454 -4.46 -0.70 13.41
C MET A 454 -4.79 0.46 14.36
N ARG A 455 -6.07 0.80 14.50
CA ARG A 455 -6.49 1.79 15.49
C ARG A 455 -6.15 1.34 16.92
N TRP A 456 -6.39 0.08 17.24
CA TRP A 456 -6.05 -0.49 18.55
C TRP A 456 -4.53 -0.66 18.75
N ALA A 457 -3.83 -1.28 17.80
CA ALA A 457 -2.42 -1.63 17.94
C ALA A 457 -1.48 -0.43 17.77
N ALA A 458 -1.78 0.50 16.84
CA ALA A 458 -0.93 1.63 16.53
C ALA A 458 -1.40 2.95 17.17
N GLY A 459 -2.57 2.99 17.81
CA GLY A 459 -3.09 4.14 18.53
C GLY A 459 -3.50 5.33 17.65
N ALA A 460 -3.74 5.13 16.35
CA ALA A 460 -4.20 6.18 15.46
C ALA A 460 -5.63 6.60 15.83
N LYS A 461 -5.86 7.91 15.97
CA LYS A 461 -7.17 8.51 16.25
C LYS A 461 -7.86 8.97 14.96
N LEU A 462 -7.08 9.46 13.99
CA LEU A 462 -7.58 9.90 12.70
C LEU A 462 -7.92 8.68 11.83
N GLY A 463 -9.00 8.78 11.04
CA GLY A 463 -9.41 7.72 10.12
C GLY A 463 -8.35 7.48 9.03
N ALA A 464 -8.16 6.23 8.62
CA ALA A 464 -7.10 5.86 7.67
C ALA A 464 -7.19 6.63 6.33
N ARG A 465 -8.41 6.82 5.79
CA ARG A 465 -8.61 7.58 4.55
C ARG A 465 -8.29 9.07 4.73
N GLU A 466 -8.74 9.65 5.83
CA GLU A 466 -8.47 11.05 6.15
C GLU A 466 -6.97 11.29 6.35
N ALA A 467 -6.29 10.41 7.08
CA ALA A 467 -4.84 10.46 7.25
C ALA A 467 -4.11 10.43 5.90
N LEU A 468 -4.45 9.48 5.03
CA LEU A 468 -3.84 9.38 3.70
C LEU A 468 -4.13 10.60 2.81
N THR A 469 -5.35 11.18 2.91
CA THR A 469 -5.67 12.44 2.21
C THR A 469 -4.73 13.56 2.63
N GLN A 470 -4.37 13.66 3.92
CA GLN A 470 -3.43 14.67 4.41
C GLN A 470 -2.01 14.41 3.86
N TYR A 471 -1.51 13.17 3.93
CA TYR A 471 -0.19 12.83 3.37
C TYR A 471 -0.11 13.09 1.86
N VAL A 472 -1.14 12.70 1.11
CA VAL A 472 -1.21 12.93 -0.35
C VAL A 472 -1.28 14.41 -0.66
N GLY A 473 -2.14 15.17 0.03
CA GLY A 473 -2.33 16.61 -0.19
C GLY A 473 -1.01 17.38 -0.03
N VAL A 474 -0.35 17.22 1.12
CA VAL A 474 0.90 17.95 1.38
C VAL A 474 2.04 17.50 0.45
N SER A 475 2.05 16.23 0.04
CA SER A 475 3.04 15.75 -0.95
C SER A 475 2.81 16.36 -2.33
N LEU A 476 1.56 16.51 -2.75
CA LEU A 476 1.19 17.19 -4.01
C LEU A 476 1.52 18.67 -3.97
N ASP A 477 1.26 19.36 -2.85
CA ASP A 477 1.66 20.75 -2.66
C ASP A 477 3.18 20.90 -2.83
N PHE A 478 3.96 19.97 -2.26
CA PHE A 478 5.41 19.99 -2.40
C PHE A 478 5.87 19.68 -3.84
N ILE A 479 5.28 18.69 -4.50
CA ILE A 479 5.58 18.37 -5.91
C ILE A 479 5.23 19.56 -6.81
N HIS A 480 4.11 20.24 -6.56
CA HIS A 480 3.74 21.46 -7.25
C HIS A 480 4.78 22.59 -7.04
N PHE A 481 5.23 22.78 -5.79
CA PHE A 481 6.32 23.72 -5.50
C PHE A 481 7.60 23.37 -6.27
N ILE A 482 8.02 22.11 -6.27
CA ILE A 482 9.21 21.67 -7.03
C ILE A 482 9.07 22.00 -8.52
N LYS A 483 7.89 21.76 -9.09
CA LYS A 483 7.62 22.00 -10.52
C LYS A 483 7.54 23.48 -10.88
N THR A 484 7.00 24.34 -10.02
CA THR A 484 6.63 25.71 -10.36
C THR A 484 7.44 26.79 -9.62
N GLY A 485 8.12 26.43 -8.54
CA GLY A 485 8.74 27.37 -7.61
C GLY A 485 7.74 28.17 -6.76
N ARG A 486 6.43 27.88 -6.87
CA ARG A 486 5.37 28.62 -6.18
C ARG A 486 4.77 27.78 -5.06
N ARG A 487 4.63 28.35 -3.87
CA ARG A 487 3.81 27.79 -2.80
C ARG A 487 2.35 27.99 -3.16
N GLY A 488 1.58 26.93 -3.08
CA GLY A 488 0.12 27.04 -3.13
C GLY A 488 -0.47 27.57 -1.82
N ASP A 489 -1.79 27.73 -1.78
CA ASP A 489 -2.53 28.15 -0.58
C ASP A 489 -2.73 27.01 0.44
N GLY A 490 -2.09 25.84 0.20
CA GLY A 490 -2.15 24.64 1.04
C GLY A 490 -1.28 24.73 2.30
N MET A 491 -0.96 23.57 2.88
CA MET A 491 -0.20 23.47 4.13
C MET A 491 1.20 24.10 4.06
N LEU A 492 1.83 24.09 2.89
CA LEU A 492 3.16 24.69 2.72
C LEU A 492 3.15 26.23 2.79
N GLY A 493 2.00 26.87 2.63
CA GLY A 493 1.79 28.29 2.82
C GLY A 493 1.58 28.72 4.27
N GLN A 494 1.26 27.77 5.16
CA GLN A 494 0.92 28.07 6.56
C GLN A 494 2.14 28.53 7.37
N ASN A 495 1.92 29.51 8.26
CA ASN A 495 2.96 29.99 9.18
C ASN A 495 3.25 28.96 10.27
N VAL A 496 4.46 29.01 10.83
CA VAL A 496 4.86 28.18 11.99
C VAL A 496 3.85 28.35 13.13
N THR A 497 3.44 27.22 13.69
CA THR A 497 2.47 27.16 14.77
C THR A 497 3.09 26.67 16.07
N HIS A 498 4.05 25.75 16.00
CA HIS A 498 4.64 25.08 17.16
C HIS A 498 6.17 25.10 17.09
N GLU A 499 6.83 25.46 18.20
CA GLU A 499 8.29 25.38 18.34
C GLU A 499 8.79 23.93 18.40
N THR A 500 8.07 23.13 19.19
CA THR A 500 8.26 21.68 19.32
C THR A 500 6.89 21.02 19.31
N TYR A 501 6.82 19.70 19.40
CA TYR A 501 5.57 18.99 19.48
C TYR A 501 4.72 19.51 20.68
N ASP A 502 3.46 19.85 20.42
CA ASP A 502 2.46 20.40 21.38
C ASP A 502 2.81 21.75 22.05
N LYS A 503 3.87 22.42 21.62
CA LYS A 503 4.24 23.72 22.17
C LYS A 503 4.04 24.84 21.15
N TRP A 504 2.96 25.61 21.32
CA TRP A 504 2.67 26.76 20.47
C TRP A 504 3.77 27.84 20.53
N VAL A 505 4.05 28.48 19.41
CA VAL A 505 5.02 29.61 19.34
C VAL A 505 4.53 30.83 20.13
N SER A 506 3.21 31.07 20.19
CA SER A 506 2.59 32.11 21.03
C SER A 506 1.10 31.86 21.23
N LYS A 507 0.49 32.53 22.23
CA LYS A 507 -0.95 32.51 22.48
C LYS A 507 -1.75 33.17 21.34
N GLU A 508 -1.23 34.27 20.80
CA GLU A 508 -1.85 34.99 19.67
C GLU A 508 -1.90 34.08 18.44
N ARG A 509 -0.84 33.30 18.20
CA ARG A 509 -0.81 32.33 17.11
C ARG A 509 -1.82 31.24 17.30
N GLN A 510 -1.96 30.72 18.52
CA GLN A 510 -2.96 29.70 18.86
C GLN A 510 -4.39 30.21 18.61
N GLN A 511 -4.68 31.46 18.99
CA GLN A 511 -6.01 32.09 18.82
C GLN A 511 -6.34 32.41 17.36
N SER A 512 -5.32 32.73 16.54
CA SER A 512 -5.50 33.14 15.13
C SER A 512 -5.43 31.99 14.13
N TYR A 513 -5.02 30.79 14.58
CA TYR A 513 -4.87 29.66 13.65
C TYR A 513 -6.22 28.97 13.42
N PRO A 514 -6.62 28.66 12.17
CA PRO A 514 -7.90 28.04 11.87
C PRO A 514 -8.08 26.71 12.63
N GLU A 515 -9.23 26.52 13.25
CA GLU A 515 -9.50 25.36 14.13
C GLU A 515 -9.44 24.02 13.37
N ASP A 516 -9.94 23.98 12.15
CA ASP A 516 -9.90 22.82 11.26
C ASP A 516 -8.48 22.38 10.95
N LEU A 517 -7.56 23.35 10.71
CA LEU A 517 -6.15 23.08 10.51
C LEU A 517 -5.46 22.72 11.83
N ALA A 518 -5.77 23.40 12.93
CA ALA A 518 -5.20 23.13 14.25
C ALA A 518 -5.53 21.69 14.73
N ARG A 519 -6.69 21.16 14.34
CA ARG A 519 -7.10 19.78 14.64
C ARG A 519 -6.23 18.74 13.91
N LEU A 520 -5.66 19.08 12.76
CA LEU A 520 -4.97 18.15 11.88
C LEU A 520 -3.46 18.36 11.83
N TRP A 521 -2.96 19.59 12.07
CA TRP A 521 -1.59 19.93 11.74
C TRP A 521 -0.86 20.76 12.80
N GLN A 522 0.40 20.42 12.99
CA GLN A 522 1.39 21.30 13.62
C GLN A 522 2.46 21.64 12.58
N VAL A 523 2.78 22.91 12.44
CA VAL A 523 3.83 23.44 11.55
C VAL A 523 5.01 23.85 12.42
N HIS A 524 6.14 23.15 12.30
CA HIS A 524 7.34 23.37 13.10
C HIS A 524 8.39 24.20 12.34
N MET A 525 8.37 24.12 11.02
CA MET A 525 9.28 24.86 10.15
C MET A 525 8.66 25.06 8.78
N ARG A 526 8.98 26.19 8.17
CA ARG A 526 8.63 26.51 6.78
C ARG A 526 9.71 27.37 6.13
N MET A 527 9.66 27.41 4.81
CA MET A 527 10.38 28.35 3.97
C MET A 527 10.14 29.81 4.39
#